data_0b6fe96fc845e4dc6d6f1dd47f577a65
#
_entry.id   0b6fe96fc845e4dc6d6f1dd47f577a65
#
_cell.length_a   1.000
_cell.length_b   1.000
_cell.length_c   1.000
_cell.angle_alpha   90.00
_cell.angle_beta   90.00
_cell.angle_gamma   90.00
#
_symmetry.space_group_name_H-M   'P 1'
#
loop_
_entity.id
_entity.type
_entity.pdbx_description
1 polymer ?
#
loop_
_entity_poly.entity_id
_entity_poly.type
_entity_poly.pdbx_seq_one_letter_code
_entity_poly.pdbx_strand_id
1 'polypeptide(L)'
;MFMSDFPLIAVTDAVSCPRPLLEQLTRLAASPLRPAAILLRAKALKSADYQALAAAANKICIENNIPLILHSNWQLANELNINKLHLPLALLRTLPQNERKNFTWLSTSVHSVSEAKKAQALGATVLIAGHIYATQCKPGLAPRGLEFLQAAANAVHLPVYAIGGIAFDTLQHAELKAHGACGACVMSAYMRL
;
A
#
# COMPACT_ATOMS: atom_id res chain seq x y z
N MET A 1 -22.17 3.03 11.18
CA MET A 1 -21.02 2.27 10.65
C MET A 1 -19.77 3.03 11.05
N PHE A 2 -19.09 2.63 12.11
CA PHE A 2 -17.88 3.30 12.59
C PHE A 2 -16.78 3.05 11.56
N MET A 3 -16.48 4.06 10.73
CA MET A 3 -15.20 4.09 10.02
C MET A 3 -14.12 4.12 11.10
N SER A 4 -13.29 3.10 11.17
CA SER A 4 -12.19 3.11 12.14
C SER A 4 -11.30 4.32 11.81
N ASP A 5 -10.92 5.09 12.84
CA ASP A 5 -9.95 6.21 12.73
C ASP A 5 -8.57 5.77 12.25
N PHE A 6 -8.42 4.51 11.87
CA PHE A 6 -7.17 3.90 11.41
C PHE A 6 -7.42 3.13 10.10
N PRO A 7 -7.22 3.76 8.92
CA PRO A 7 -7.51 3.19 7.62
C PRO A 7 -6.57 2.01 7.28
N LEU A 8 -7.16 0.92 6.77
CA LEU A 8 -6.44 -0.25 6.29
C LEU A 8 -6.45 -0.29 4.76
N ILE A 9 -5.28 -0.43 4.17
CA ILE A 9 -5.09 -0.61 2.72
C ILE A 9 -4.84 -2.10 2.45
N ALA A 10 -5.66 -2.70 1.60
CA ALA A 10 -5.42 -4.06 1.13
C ALA A 10 -4.29 -4.06 0.10
N VAL A 11 -3.21 -4.79 0.36
CA VAL A 11 -2.15 -5.02 -0.63
C VAL A 11 -2.37 -6.37 -1.29
N THR A 12 -2.48 -6.41 -2.61
CA THR A 12 -2.72 -7.68 -3.30
C THR A 12 -1.44 -8.50 -3.46
N ASP A 13 -1.62 -9.81 -3.47
CA ASP A 13 -0.58 -10.79 -3.75
C ASP A 13 -1.19 -12.08 -4.31
N ALA A 14 -0.99 -12.32 -5.61
CA ALA A 14 -1.60 -13.46 -6.28
C ALA A 14 -1.10 -14.82 -5.75
N VAL A 15 0.12 -14.85 -5.20
CA VAL A 15 0.71 -16.10 -4.69
C VAL A 15 0.05 -16.54 -3.38
N SER A 16 -0.27 -15.60 -2.50
CA SER A 16 -0.89 -15.89 -1.20
C SER A 16 -2.43 -15.89 -1.24
N CYS A 17 -3.03 -15.49 -2.36
CA CYS A 17 -4.48 -15.47 -2.54
C CYS A 17 -4.97 -16.87 -2.99
N PRO A 18 -5.92 -17.51 -2.26
CA PRO A 18 -6.41 -18.83 -2.61
C PRO A 18 -7.37 -18.86 -3.81
N ARG A 19 -7.71 -17.69 -4.36
CA ARG A 19 -8.63 -17.52 -5.50
C ARG A 19 -8.11 -16.48 -6.47
N PRO A 20 -8.71 -16.36 -7.69
CA PRO A 20 -8.37 -15.31 -8.64
C PRO A 20 -8.49 -13.90 -8.01
N LEU A 21 -7.51 -13.01 -8.26
CA LEU A 21 -7.47 -11.70 -7.60
C LEU A 21 -8.74 -10.86 -7.83
N LEU A 22 -9.34 -10.89 -9.02
CA LEU A 22 -10.56 -10.12 -9.30
C LEU A 22 -11.75 -10.59 -8.46
N GLU A 23 -11.87 -11.90 -8.25
CA GLU A 23 -12.86 -12.46 -7.34
C GLU A 23 -12.60 -12.00 -5.90
N GLN A 24 -11.34 -12.02 -5.47
CA GLN A 24 -10.96 -11.52 -4.14
C GLN A 24 -11.31 -10.04 -3.98
N LEU A 25 -11.04 -9.20 -4.98
CA LEU A 25 -11.37 -7.77 -4.92
C LEU A 25 -12.88 -7.54 -4.75
N THR A 26 -13.70 -8.29 -5.46
CA THR A 26 -15.17 -8.24 -5.33
C THR A 26 -15.62 -8.64 -3.92
N ARG A 27 -15.02 -9.71 -3.35
CA ARG A 27 -15.30 -10.12 -1.96
C ARG A 27 -14.89 -9.05 -0.95
N LEU A 28 -13.73 -8.44 -1.12
CA LEU A 28 -13.26 -7.36 -0.25
C LEU A 28 -14.20 -6.15 -0.28
N ALA A 29 -14.74 -5.83 -1.45
CA ALA A 29 -15.68 -4.72 -1.62
C ALA A 29 -16.98 -4.94 -0.85
N ALA A 30 -17.45 -6.19 -0.77
CA ALA A 30 -18.67 -6.58 -0.05
C ALA A 30 -18.44 -6.93 1.44
N SER A 31 -17.19 -6.97 1.91
CA SER A 31 -16.83 -7.39 3.26
C SER A 31 -17.17 -6.32 4.30
N PRO A 32 -17.58 -6.71 5.53
CA PRO A 32 -17.59 -5.81 6.69
C PRO A 32 -16.21 -5.20 7.02
N LEU A 33 -15.13 -5.92 6.64
CA LEU A 33 -13.73 -5.46 6.76
C LEU A 33 -13.24 -4.79 5.47
N ARG A 34 -14.13 -4.12 4.75
CA ARG A 34 -13.82 -3.42 3.52
C ARG A 34 -12.58 -2.52 3.68
N PRO A 35 -11.57 -2.61 2.78
CA PRO A 35 -10.40 -1.76 2.86
C PRO A 35 -10.72 -0.29 2.48
N ALA A 36 -9.96 0.64 3.06
CA ALA A 36 -10.02 2.06 2.70
C ALA A 36 -9.45 2.35 1.29
N ALA A 37 -8.55 1.48 0.80
CA ALA A 37 -8.02 1.48 -0.56
C ALA A 37 -7.44 0.10 -0.90
N ILE A 38 -7.24 -0.16 -2.19
CA ILE A 38 -6.56 -1.37 -2.68
C ILE A 38 -5.26 -0.96 -3.38
N LEU A 39 -4.13 -1.52 -2.95
CA LEU A 39 -2.85 -1.40 -3.62
C LEU A 39 -2.66 -2.65 -4.49
N LEU A 40 -2.81 -2.49 -5.81
CA LEU A 40 -2.72 -3.56 -6.78
C LEU A 40 -1.25 -3.89 -7.08
N ARG A 41 -0.77 -4.96 -6.47
CA ARG A 41 0.57 -5.49 -6.63
C ARG A 41 0.51 -6.89 -7.21
N ALA A 42 1.13 -7.11 -8.38
CA ALA A 42 1.18 -8.40 -9.05
C ALA A 42 2.54 -8.60 -9.75
N LYS A 43 3.61 -8.72 -8.95
CA LYS A 43 5.01 -8.74 -9.42
C LYS A 43 5.34 -9.89 -10.39
N ALA A 44 4.61 -10.99 -10.34
CA ALA A 44 4.85 -12.15 -11.17
C ALA A 44 4.24 -12.03 -12.58
N LEU A 45 3.36 -11.04 -12.82
CA LEU A 45 2.71 -10.89 -14.11
C LEU A 45 3.59 -10.15 -15.11
N LYS A 46 3.48 -10.57 -16.38
CA LYS A 46 4.02 -9.83 -17.52
C LYS A 46 3.23 -8.53 -17.72
N SER A 47 3.81 -7.58 -18.44
CA SER A 47 3.23 -6.24 -18.62
C SER A 47 1.80 -6.28 -19.17
N ALA A 48 1.52 -7.05 -20.22
CA ALA A 48 0.19 -7.13 -20.82
C ALA A 48 -0.86 -7.72 -19.86
N ASP A 49 -0.49 -8.78 -19.11
CA ASP A 49 -1.38 -9.42 -18.15
C ASP A 49 -1.67 -8.46 -16.96
N TYR A 50 -0.65 -7.69 -16.54
CA TYR A 50 -0.82 -6.68 -15.52
C TYR A 50 -1.73 -5.53 -15.98
N GLN A 51 -1.64 -5.09 -17.23
CA GLN A 51 -2.53 -4.07 -17.81
C GLN A 51 -3.99 -4.54 -17.80
N ALA A 52 -4.25 -5.76 -18.27
CA ALA A 52 -5.60 -6.35 -18.26
C ALA A 52 -6.16 -6.46 -16.83
N LEU A 53 -5.34 -6.94 -15.88
CA LEU A 53 -5.70 -7.04 -14.46
C LEU A 53 -6.01 -5.66 -13.88
N ALA A 54 -5.17 -4.66 -14.15
CA ALA A 54 -5.35 -3.31 -13.63
C ALA A 54 -6.63 -2.65 -14.15
N ALA A 55 -6.94 -2.79 -15.43
CA ALA A 55 -8.18 -2.27 -16.01
C ALA A 55 -9.43 -2.91 -15.38
N ALA A 56 -9.44 -4.24 -15.22
CA ALA A 56 -10.54 -4.96 -14.59
C ALA A 56 -10.68 -4.61 -13.10
N ALA A 57 -9.56 -4.53 -12.36
CA ALA A 57 -9.55 -4.12 -10.97
C ALA A 57 -10.05 -2.67 -10.80
N ASN A 58 -9.67 -1.76 -11.70
CA ASN A 58 -10.13 -0.37 -11.67
C ASN A 58 -11.65 -0.28 -11.82
N LYS A 59 -12.24 -1.07 -12.72
CA LYS A 59 -13.71 -1.15 -12.88
C LYS A 59 -14.38 -1.58 -11.58
N ILE A 60 -13.94 -2.68 -10.97
CA ILE A 60 -14.47 -3.17 -9.68
C ILE A 60 -14.35 -2.08 -8.60
N CYS A 61 -13.20 -1.41 -8.54
CA CYS A 61 -12.93 -0.37 -7.55
C CYS A 61 -13.84 0.85 -7.71
N ILE A 62 -14.07 1.32 -8.96
CA ILE A 62 -14.98 2.41 -9.28
C ILE A 62 -16.41 2.05 -8.89
N GLU A 63 -16.92 0.90 -9.32
CA GLU A 63 -18.28 0.42 -9.03
C GLU A 63 -18.56 0.32 -7.51
N ASN A 64 -17.52 0.08 -6.73
CA ASN A 64 -17.64 -0.06 -5.28
C ASN A 64 -17.13 1.17 -4.50
N ASN A 65 -16.74 2.26 -5.13
CA ASN A 65 -16.17 3.45 -4.49
C ASN A 65 -14.99 3.12 -3.56
N ILE A 66 -14.06 2.26 -4.01
CA ILE A 66 -12.80 1.95 -3.33
C ILE A 66 -11.65 2.54 -4.13
N PRO A 67 -10.82 3.41 -3.58
CA PRO A 67 -9.64 3.92 -4.29
C PRO A 67 -8.70 2.79 -4.69
N LEU A 68 -8.25 2.78 -5.97
CA LEU A 68 -7.21 1.89 -6.44
C LEU A 68 -5.86 2.63 -6.46
N ILE A 69 -4.83 2.01 -5.87
CA ILE A 69 -3.43 2.47 -5.91
C ILE A 69 -2.69 1.52 -6.84
N LEU A 70 -2.15 2.03 -7.93
CA LEU A 70 -1.39 1.20 -8.86
C LEU A 70 0.06 1.04 -8.40
N HIS A 71 0.64 -0.13 -8.61
CA HIS A 71 2.03 -0.42 -8.24
C HIS A 71 2.96 -0.33 -9.44
N SER A 72 4.03 0.46 -9.33
CA SER A 72 5.21 0.53 -10.22
C SER A 72 5.01 1.03 -11.66
N ASN A 73 3.81 1.14 -12.19
CA ASN A 73 3.56 1.53 -13.57
C ASN A 73 2.78 2.86 -13.64
N TRP A 74 3.52 3.97 -13.70
CA TRP A 74 2.94 5.31 -13.74
C TRP A 74 2.29 5.65 -15.08
N GLN A 75 2.81 5.10 -16.21
CA GLN A 75 2.22 5.30 -17.53
C GLN A 75 0.82 4.70 -17.57
N LEU A 76 0.70 3.44 -17.13
CA LEU A 76 -0.61 2.78 -17.05
C LEU A 76 -1.56 3.49 -16.07
N ALA A 77 -1.05 4.04 -14.98
CA ALA A 77 -1.87 4.83 -14.06
C ALA A 77 -2.47 6.05 -14.76
N ASN A 78 -1.69 6.78 -15.56
CA ASN A 78 -2.18 7.90 -16.38
C ASN A 78 -3.19 7.43 -17.43
N GLU A 79 -2.91 6.35 -18.15
CA GLU A 79 -3.81 5.78 -19.17
C GLU A 79 -5.18 5.39 -18.59
N LEU A 80 -5.20 4.83 -17.39
CA LEU A 80 -6.43 4.42 -16.69
C LEU A 80 -7.05 5.54 -15.82
N ASN A 81 -6.51 6.75 -15.86
CA ASN A 81 -6.92 7.89 -15.01
C ASN A 81 -6.90 7.57 -13.51
N ILE A 82 -5.91 6.77 -13.06
CA ILE A 82 -5.69 6.43 -11.65
C ILE A 82 -4.69 7.42 -11.07
N ASN A 83 -5.13 8.30 -10.19
CA ASN A 83 -4.31 9.33 -9.56
C ASN A 83 -3.63 8.88 -8.25
N LYS A 84 -3.55 7.58 -8.00
CA LYS A 84 -2.90 7.00 -6.81
C LYS A 84 -1.87 5.95 -7.25
N LEU A 85 -0.62 6.20 -6.86
CA LEU A 85 0.52 5.40 -7.30
C LEU A 85 1.41 5.01 -6.12
N HIS A 86 1.89 3.77 -6.13
CA HIS A 86 2.95 3.30 -5.24
C HIS A 86 4.19 2.92 -6.05
N LEU A 87 5.32 3.49 -5.72
CA LEU A 87 6.60 3.18 -6.37
C LEU A 87 7.62 2.68 -5.34
N PRO A 88 8.41 1.65 -5.64
CA PRO A 88 9.68 1.44 -4.96
C PRO A 88 10.54 2.72 -5.01
N LEU A 89 11.33 3.00 -3.97
CA LEU A 89 12.13 4.22 -3.88
C LEU A 89 13.06 4.44 -5.09
N ALA A 90 13.57 3.36 -5.67
CA ALA A 90 14.39 3.42 -6.88
C ALA A 90 13.59 3.98 -8.08
N LEU A 91 12.35 3.55 -8.26
CA LEU A 91 11.48 4.04 -9.34
C LEU A 91 10.96 5.46 -9.06
N LEU A 92 10.73 5.82 -7.80
CA LEU A 92 10.36 7.19 -7.44
C LEU A 92 11.45 8.20 -7.85
N ARG A 93 12.72 7.80 -7.80
CA ARG A 93 13.86 8.64 -8.26
C ARG A 93 13.81 8.94 -9.75
N THR A 94 13.33 7.99 -10.55
CA THR A 94 13.29 8.10 -12.02
C THR A 94 11.96 8.64 -12.54
N LEU A 95 10.96 8.83 -11.67
CA LEU A 95 9.69 9.43 -12.07
C LEU A 95 9.91 10.88 -12.50
N PRO A 96 9.56 11.27 -13.74
CA PRO A 96 9.70 12.64 -14.21
C PRO A 96 8.97 13.63 -13.30
N GLN A 97 9.58 14.79 -13.06
CA GLN A 97 9.03 15.76 -12.10
C GLN A 97 7.67 16.31 -12.54
N ASN A 98 7.46 16.48 -13.83
CA ASN A 98 6.17 16.91 -14.41
C ASN A 98 5.06 15.89 -14.23
N GLU A 99 5.39 14.59 -14.10
CA GLU A 99 4.41 13.51 -13.90
C GLU A 99 3.93 13.40 -12.44
N ARG A 100 4.75 13.85 -11.49
CA ARG A 100 4.42 13.72 -10.04
C ARG A 100 3.14 14.45 -9.66
N LYS A 101 2.84 15.58 -10.31
CA LYS A 101 1.62 16.37 -10.08
C LYS A 101 0.32 15.65 -10.47
N ASN A 102 0.41 14.59 -11.29
CA ASN A 102 -0.75 13.80 -11.70
C ASN A 102 -1.26 12.89 -10.57
N PHE A 103 -0.45 12.69 -9.51
CA PHE A 103 -0.76 11.76 -8.43
C PHE A 103 -1.06 12.51 -7.13
N THR A 104 -2.31 12.46 -6.69
CA THR A 104 -2.75 12.97 -5.38
C THR A 104 -2.27 12.08 -4.23
N TRP A 105 -1.95 10.81 -4.54
CA TRP A 105 -1.33 9.84 -3.66
C TRP A 105 -0.11 9.24 -4.37
N LEU A 106 1.08 9.68 -4.01
CA LEU A 106 2.35 9.14 -4.49
C LEU A 106 3.10 8.52 -3.32
N SER A 107 2.94 7.21 -3.13
CA SER A 107 3.54 6.51 -2.00
C SER A 107 4.81 5.74 -2.39
N THR A 108 5.69 5.53 -1.41
CA THR A 108 6.87 4.68 -1.57
C THR A 108 7.15 3.87 -0.30
N SER A 109 7.72 2.68 -0.49
CA SER A 109 8.20 1.85 0.63
C SER A 109 9.52 2.38 1.16
N VAL A 110 9.65 2.45 2.50
CA VAL A 110 10.86 2.88 3.20
C VAL A 110 11.25 1.88 4.28
N HIS A 111 12.55 1.71 4.45
CA HIS A 111 13.15 0.73 5.34
C HIS A 111 14.20 1.33 6.29
N SER A 112 14.38 2.64 6.25
CA SER A 112 15.21 3.42 7.17
C SER A 112 14.74 4.86 7.24
N VAL A 113 15.15 5.58 8.29
CA VAL A 113 14.89 7.02 8.44
C VAL A 113 15.52 7.83 7.30
N SER A 114 16.70 7.42 6.85
CA SER A 114 17.36 8.06 5.68
C SER A 114 16.53 7.91 4.40
N GLU A 115 15.93 6.73 4.17
CA GLU A 115 15.01 6.52 3.03
C GLU A 115 13.74 7.36 3.16
N ALA A 116 13.18 7.52 4.37
CA ALA A 116 12.00 8.35 4.60
C ALA A 116 12.27 9.82 4.22
N LYS A 117 13.38 10.39 4.68
CA LYS A 117 13.81 11.75 4.31
C LYS A 117 14.05 11.90 2.80
N LYS A 118 14.70 10.92 2.17
CA LYS A 118 14.92 10.91 0.71
C LYS A 118 13.62 10.85 -0.06
N ALA A 119 12.68 10.01 0.37
CA ALA A 119 11.37 9.89 -0.26
C ALA A 119 10.58 11.21 -0.22
N GLN A 120 10.57 11.89 0.93
CA GLN A 120 9.97 13.22 1.06
C GLN A 120 10.63 14.23 0.12
N ALA A 121 11.96 14.29 0.07
CA ALA A 121 12.70 15.20 -0.84
C ALA A 121 12.44 14.88 -2.33
N LEU A 122 12.12 13.64 -2.66
CA LEU A 122 11.73 13.20 -4.00
C LEU A 122 10.26 13.46 -4.33
N GLY A 123 9.48 14.08 -3.42
CA GLY A 123 8.09 14.44 -3.65
C GLY A 123 7.08 13.30 -3.43
N ALA A 124 7.44 12.27 -2.66
CA ALA A 124 6.43 11.36 -2.13
C ALA A 124 5.40 12.15 -1.30
N THR A 125 4.13 11.73 -1.34
CA THR A 125 3.07 12.31 -0.52
C THR A 125 2.67 11.41 0.64
N VAL A 126 3.06 10.12 0.59
CA VAL A 126 2.79 9.10 1.63
C VAL A 126 3.97 8.14 1.72
N LEU A 127 4.30 7.68 2.91
CA LEU A 127 5.29 6.63 3.13
C LEU A 127 4.64 5.33 3.60
N ILE A 128 5.18 4.20 3.13
CA ILE A 128 4.84 2.86 3.66
C ILE A 128 6.09 2.29 4.34
N ALA A 129 6.08 2.31 5.66
CA ALA A 129 7.22 1.92 6.50
C ALA A 129 7.14 0.44 6.89
N GLY A 130 8.20 -0.30 6.69
CA GLY A 130 8.17 -1.71 7.08
C GLY A 130 9.44 -2.52 6.79
N HIS A 131 9.36 -3.81 7.14
CA HIS A 131 8.20 -4.48 7.80
C HIS A 131 8.29 -4.32 9.33
N ILE A 132 7.16 -4.02 9.95
CA ILE A 132 7.14 -3.65 11.38
C ILE A 132 7.19 -4.89 12.27
N TYR A 133 6.35 -5.89 12.00
CA TYR A 133 6.33 -7.14 12.75
C TYR A 133 6.83 -8.31 11.90
N ALA A 134 7.18 -9.41 12.54
CA ALA A 134 7.57 -10.65 11.85
C ALA A 134 6.49 -11.09 10.85
N THR A 135 6.89 -11.56 9.69
CA THR A 135 5.97 -11.94 8.60
C THR A 135 6.54 -13.07 7.74
N GLN A 136 5.68 -13.99 7.36
CA GLN A 136 6.02 -15.07 6.42
C GLN A 136 6.41 -14.55 5.02
N CYS A 137 6.04 -13.30 4.68
CA CYS A 137 6.39 -12.69 3.39
C CYS A 137 7.86 -12.26 3.29
N LYS A 138 8.60 -12.26 4.41
CA LYS A 138 10.03 -11.96 4.49
C LYS A 138 10.73 -12.92 5.46
N PRO A 139 10.77 -14.23 5.13
CA PRO A 139 11.37 -15.22 6.02
C PRO A 139 12.85 -14.90 6.25
N GLY A 140 13.31 -15.08 7.49
CA GLY A 140 14.70 -14.86 7.87
C GLY A 140 15.15 -13.41 8.02
N LEU A 141 14.29 -12.42 7.73
CA LEU A 141 14.60 -11.01 7.99
C LEU A 141 13.99 -10.57 9.33
N ALA A 142 14.80 -9.95 10.18
CA ALA A 142 14.34 -9.37 11.43
C ALA A 142 13.35 -8.21 11.14
N PRO A 143 12.24 -8.10 11.88
CA PRO A 143 11.33 -6.96 11.79
C PRO A 143 12.06 -5.68 12.23
N ARG A 144 11.66 -4.56 11.67
CA ARG A 144 12.25 -3.25 12.00
C ARG A 144 11.70 -2.67 13.29
N GLY A 145 10.53 -3.14 13.72
CA GLY A 145 9.92 -2.77 14.98
C GLY A 145 9.22 -1.41 14.97
N LEU A 146 8.61 -1.13 16.10
CA LEU A 146 7.85 0.10 16.36
C LEU A 146 8.76 1.32 16.54
N GLU A 147 9.95 1.13 17.07
CA GLU A 147 10.96 2.21 17.21
C GLU A 147 11.34 2.79 15.85
N PHE A 148 11.54 1.92 14.84
CA PHE A 148 11.77 2.38 13.48
C PHE A 148 10.57 3.14 12.92
N LEU A 149 9.34 2.65 13.13
CA LEU A 149 8.12 3.33 12.69
C LEU A 149 8.03 4.73 13.27
N GLN A 150 8.21 4.87 14.57
CA GLN A 150 8.19 6.15 15.27
C GLN A 150 9.29 7.10 14.78
N ALA A 151 10.51 6.59 14.63
CA ALA A 151 11.64 7.39 14.14
C ALA A 151 11.40 7.86 12.69
N ALA A 152 10.82 7.02 11.84
CA ALA A 152 10.48 7.39 10.47
C ALA A 152 9.36 8.43 10.42
N ALA A 153 8.30 8.27 11.23
CA ALA A 153 7.19 9.21 11.32
C ALA A 153 7.65 10.59 11.83
N ASN A 154 8.50 10.62 12.86
CA ASN A 154 9.04 11.86 13.41
C ASN A 154 10.02 12.59 12.48
N ALA A 155 10.60 11.88 11.50
CA ALA A 155 11.63 12.43 10.62
C ALA A 155 11.07 13.15 9.38
N VAL A 156 9.76 13.07 9.13
CA VAL A 156 9.09 13.63 7.94
C VAL A 156 7.76 14.30 8.30
N HIS A 157 7.24 15.11 7.39
CA HIS A 157 5.91 15.74 7.51
C HIS A 157 4.84 15.01 6.69
N LEU A 158 5.11 13.79 6.25
CA LEU A 158 4.23 12.99 5.43
C LEU A 158 3.47 11.97 6.29
N PRO A 159 2.23 11.61 5.94
CA PRO A 159 1.55 10.49 6.54
C PRO A 159 2.34 9.19 6.31
N VAL A 160 2.53 8.43 7.37
CA VAL A 160 3.26 7.15 7.36
C VAL A 160 2.28 6.02 7.63
N TYR A 161 2.23 5.06 6.74
CA TYR A 161 1.49 3.80 6.89
C TYR A 161 2.44 2.69 7.26
N ALA A 162 2.04 1.84 8.19
CA ALA A 162 2.82 0.67 8.59
C ALA A 162 2.52 -0.52 7.67
N ILE A 163 3.51 -1.39 7.43
CA ILE A 163 3.32 -2.66 6.72
C ILE A 163 4.16 -3.78 7.32
N GLY A 164 3.65 -5.01 7.26
CA GLY A 164 4.37 -6.23 7.61
C GLY A 164 3.95 -6.81 8.96
N GLY A 165 3.37 -8.03 8.92
CA GLY A 165 2.88 -8.75 10.09
C GLY A 165 1.63 -8.15 10.73
N ILE A 166 0.89 -7.32 10.00
CA ILE A 166 -0.31 -6.63 10.50
C ILE A 166 -1.55 -7.43 10.14
N ALA A 167 -2.44 -7.60 11.12
CA ALA A 167 -3.72 -8.30 11.01
C ALA A 167 -4.90 -7.35 11.32
N PHE A 168 -6.11 -7.89 11.39
CA PHE A 168 -7.32 -7.16 11.80
C PHE A 168 -7.46 -7.14 13.33
N ASP A 169 -6.43 -6.65 14.02
CA ASP A 169 -6.35 -6.59 15.47
C ASP A 169 -6.34 -5.14 15.94
N THR A 170 -7.36 -4.76 16.70
CA THR A 170 -7.55 -3.39 17.18
C THR A 170 -6.45 -2.95 18.17
N LEU A 171 -5.90 -3.86 18.97
CA LEU A 171 -4.80 -3.56 19.89
C LEU A 171 -3.53 -3.25 19.09
N GLN A 172 -3.23 -4.08 18.07
CA GLN A 172 -2.11 -3.84 17.17
C GLN A 172 -2.26 -2.50 16.42
N HIS A 173 -3.48 -2.16 15.97
CA HIS A 173 -3.75 -0.88 15.30
C HIS A 173 -3.56 0.32 16.25
N ALA A 174 -3.99 0.21 17.50
CA ALA A 174 -3.78 1.23 18.52
C ALA A 174 -2.28 1.44 18.82
N GLU A 175 -1.51 0.35 18.89
CA GLU A 175 -0.07 0.39 19.07
C GLU A 175 0.64 1.07 17.88
N LEU A 176 0.28 0.73 16.65
CA LEU A 176 0.82 1.39 15.45
C LEU A 176 0.50 2.89 15.42
N LYS A 177 -0.73 3.27 15.77
CA LYS A 177 -1.16 4.67 15.87
C LYS A 177 -0.37 5.44 16.92
N ALA A 178 -0.12 4.84 18.08
CA ALA A 178 0.69 5.43 19.15
C ALA A 178 2.15 5.68 18.72
N HIS A 179 2.67 4.91 17.75
CA HIS A 179 4.00 5.09 17.18
C HIS A 179 4.01 5.89 15.85
N GLY A 180 2.96 6.70 15.61
CA GLY A 180 2.91 7.67 14.53
C GLY A 180 2.41 7.15 13.18
N ALA A 181 1.88 5.93 13.10
CA ALA A 181 1.22 5.49 11.87
C ALA A 181 -0.15 6.13 11.70
N CYS A 182 -0.43 6.63 10.50
CA CYS A 182 -1.74 7.15 10.09
C CYS A 182 -2.69 6.06 9.60
N GLY A 183 -2.21 4.84 9.43
CA GLY A 183 -2.95 3.68 8.93
C GLY A 183 -2.01 2.51 8.68
N ALA A 184 -2.52 1.43 8.11
CA ALA A 184 -1.71 0.26 7.82
C ALA A 184 -2.02 -0.36 6.45
N CYS A 185 -0.99 -1.00 5.87
CA CYS A 185 -1.09 -1.85 4.70
C CYS A 185 -1.10 -3.31 5.14
N VAL A 186 -2.15 -4.03 4.78
CA VAL A 186 -2.38 -5.42 5.18
C VAL A 186 -2.44 -6.29 3.93
N MET A 187 -1.64 -7.34 3.86
CA MET A 187 -1.58 -8.23 2.70
C MET A 187 -2.22 -9.58 2.99
N SER A 188 -1.58 -10.41 3.79
CA SER A 188 -1.98 -11.81 3.98
C SER A 188 -3.38 -11.97 4.57
N ALA A 189 -3.80 -11.12 5.51
CA ALA A 189 -5.11 -11.18 6.10
C ALA A 189 -6.20 -10.84 5.07
N TYR A 190 -6.00 -9.81 4.23
CA TYR A 190 -6.93 -9.48 3.14
C TYR A 190 -6.95 -10.52 2.01
N MET A 191 -5.81 -11.15 1.70
CA MET A 191 -5.79 -12.16 0.64
C MET A 191 -6.47 -13.47 1.05
N ARG A 192 -6.61 -13.74 2.35
CA ARG A 192 -7.26 -14.94 2.90
C ARG A 192 -8.69 -14.72 3.40
N LEU A 193 -9.15 -13.46 3.37
CA LEU A 193 -10.53 -13.11 3.75
C LEU A 193 -11.52 -13.66 2.70
#